data_a45b7853e406605696e16512d9ce9fcb
#
_entry.id   a45b7853e406605696e16512d9ce9fcb
#
_cell.length_a   1.000
_cell.length_b   1.000
_cell.length_c   1.000
_cell.angle_alpha   90.00
_cell.angle_beta   90.00
_cell.angle_gamma   90.00
#
_symmetry.space_group_name_H-M   'P 1'
#
loop_
_entity.id
_entity.type
_entity.pdbx_description
1 polymer ?
#
loop_
_entity_poly.entity_id
_entity_poly.type
_entity_poly.pdbx_seq_one_letter_code
_entity_poly.pdbx_strand_id
1 'polypeptide(L)'
;MRHLRPALHLCFVLLAAAAPLPAPAAVSPAPTFLLAERYRDDIDVSRYWISEKLDGVRAVWDGKTLRFRSGNPVPAPQWFVDTLPGQPLDGELWLGRGSFDRLSAIVRRQAPDDIEWRRVRYMIFELPDAPGSFSDRIEQIKAVTATANLPWLQAVPQFRLPDTASLQKKLRDIVRNGGEGLMLHRADAAYETGRSSALLKLTPWLDAEATVVAHLPGKGKYAGMTGALQMEMPDGRRFALGSGLSDALRRNPPPVGTLITYRYRELTPNGMPRFPRYLRVRDKL
;
A
#
# COMPACT_ATOMS: atom_id res chain seq x y z
N MET A 1 -75.87 -9.29 59.38
CA MET A 1 -75.52 -8.25 58.39
C MET A 1 -74.03 -8.10 58.37
N ARG A 2 -73.34 -8.71 57.37
CA ARG A 2 -71.89 -8.66 57.21
C ARG A 2 -71.60 -7.76 56.03
N HIS A 3 -70.90 -6.65 56.29
CA HIS A 3 -70.46 -5.69 55.24
C HIS A 3 -69.18 -6.21 54.56
N LEU A 4 -69.22 -6.52 53.29
CA LEU A 4 -68.06 -6.77 52.45
C LEU A 4 -67.53 -5.42 52.02
N ARG A 5 -66.17 -5.25 52.25
CA ARG A 5 -65.35 -4.16 51.70
C ARG A 5 -64.68 -4.64 50.45
N PRO A 6 -64.68 -3.89 49.30
CA PRO A 6 -63.84 -4.29 48.15
C PRO A 6 -62.39 -3.84 48.33
N ALA A 7 -61.50 -4.74 48.04
CA ALA A 7 -60.07 -4.47 47.99
C ALA A 7 -59.69 -3.85 46.63
N LEU A 8 -59.12 -2.66 46.71
CA LEU A 8 -58.61 -1.91 45.54
C LEU A 8 -57.21 -2.40 45.21
N HIS A 9 -57.02 -3.11 44.08
CA HIS A 9 -55.74 -3.52 43.58
C HIS A 9 -55.13 -2.39 42.77
N LEU A 10 -54.05 -1.80 43.29
CA LEU A 10 -53.24 -0.79 42.62
C LEU A 10 -52.21 -1.48 41.72
N CYS A 11 -52.44 -1.50 40.39
CA CYS A 11 -51.44 -1.97 39.45
C CYS A 11 -50.38 -0.88 39.23
N PHE A 12 -49.17 -1.12 39.73
CA PHE A 12 -47.99 -0.33 39.36
C PHE A 12 -47.50 -0.76 37.98
N VAL A 13 -47.67 0.09 36.97
CA VAL A 13 -47.03 -0.08 35.66
C VAL A 13 -45.61 0.48 35.75
N LEU A 14 -44.60 -0.38 35.77
CA LEU A 14 -43.20 0.01 35.63
C LEU A 14 -42.94 0.41 34.16
N LEU A 15 -42.84 1.73 33.91
CA LEU A 15 -42.32 2.23 32.63
C LEU A 15 -40.79 2.04 32.62
N ALA A 16 -40.30 1.03 31.97
CA ALA A 16 -38.88 0.88 31.70
C ALA A 16 -38.46 1.90 30.60
N ALA A 17 -37.74 2.96 31.01
CA ALA A 17 -37.12 3.88 30.05
C ALA A 17 -36.01 3.16 29.29
N ALA A 18 -36.24 2.85 28.01
CA ALA A 18 -35.20 2.33 27.13
C ALA A 18 -34.15 3.44 26.89
N ALA A 19 -32.94 3.23 27.34
CA ALA A 19 -31.81 4.10 27.00
C ALA A 19 -31.55 4.01 25.47
N PRO A 20 -31.31 5.16 24.79
CA PRO A 20 -31.01 5.14 23.38
C PRO A 20 -29.71 4.42 23.13
N LEU A 21 -29.71 3.48 22.18
CA LEU A 21 -28.50 2.82 21.72
C LEU A 21 -27.53 3.88 21.14
N PRO A 22 -26.22 3.79 21.41
CA PRO A 22 -25.26 4.71 20.82
C PRO A 22 -25.31 4.58 19.28
N ALA A 23 -25.45 5.73 18.62
CA ALA A 23 -25.40 5.81 17.17
C ALA A 23 -24.06 5.24 16.66
N PRO A 24 -24.05 4.47 15.56
CA PRO A 24 -22.80 3.99 14.97
C PRO A 24 -21.90 5.19 14.67
N ALA A 25 -20.63 5.11 15.11
CA ALA A 25 -19.64 6.15 14.84
C ALA A 25 -19.57 6.38 13.33
N ALA A 26 -19.74 7.63 12.89
CA ALA A 26 -19.62 7.99 11.50
C ALA A 26 -18.22 7.62 11.00
N VAL A 27 -18.12 6.74 10.01
CA VAL A 27 -16.86 6.41 9.35
C VAL A 27 -16.40 7.67 8.64
N SER A 28 -15.30 8.27 9.11
CA SER A 28 -14.69 9.40 8.42
C SER A 28 -14.33 8.98 6.99
N PRO A 29 -14.58 9.81 5.97
CA PRO A 29 -14.19 9.49 4.60
C PRO A 29 -12.69 9.23 4.55
N ALA A 30 -12.29 8.23 3.73
CA ALA A 30 -10.88 7.94 3.52
C ALA A 30 -10.16 9.20 3.03
N PRO A 31 -8.97 9.54 3.56
CA PRO A 31 -8.24 10.72 3.14
C PRO A 31 -7.93 10.63 1.64
N THR A 32 -8.01 11.77 0.96
CA THR A 32 -7.57 11.88 -0.44
C THR A 32 -6.06 12.13 -0.47
N PHE A 33 -5.32 11.36 -1.27
CA PHE A 33 -3.86 11.43 -1.33
C PHE A 33 -3.37 11.65 -2.74
N LEU A 34 -2.17 12.18 -2.87
CA LEU A 34 -1.38 12.06 -4.09
C LEU A 34 -1.03 10.57 -4.31
N LEU A 35 -1.35 10.06 -5.50
CA LEU A 35 -1.13 8.68 -5.91
C LEU A 35 -0.18 8.62 -7.10
N ALA A 36 0.80 7.71 -7.02
CA ALA A 36 1.78 7.54 -8.06
C ALA A 36 1.20 6.86 -9.32
N GLU A 37 1.57 7.38 -10.49
CA GLU A 37 1.54 6.65 -11.75
C GLU A 37 2.74 5.71 -11.88
N ARG A 38 2.76 4.89 -12.93
CA ARG A 38 3.92 4.09 -13.28
C ARG A 38 4.92 4.95 -14.04
N TYR A 39 6.21 4.75 -13.75
CA TYR A 39 7.30 5.31 -14.53
C TYR A 39 7.15 4.94 -16.01
N ARG A 40 7.49 5.87 -16.87
CA ARG A 40 7.59 5.71 -18.33
C ARG A 40 8.97 6.21 -18.77
N ASP A 41 9.52 5.61 -19.80
CA ASP A 41 10.88 5.91 -20.28
C ASP A 41 10.97 7.25 -21.06
N ASP A 42 9.84 7.91 -21.31
CA ASP A 42 9.74 9.17 -22.08
C ASP A 42 9.84 10.43 -21.22
N ILE A 43 10.18 10.31 -19.92
CA ILE A 43 10.32 11.46 -19.03
C ILE A 43 11.75 11.96 -18.95
N ASP A 44 11.90 13.25 -18.67
CA ASP A 44 13.18 13.86 -18.27
C ASP A 44 13.43 13.63 -16.78
N VAL A 45 14.29 12.66 -16.47
CA VAL A 45 14.64 12.26 -15.09
C VAL A 45 15.19 13.42 -14.27
N SER A 46 15.92 14.35 -14.92
CA SER A 46 16.54 15.49 -14.24
C SER A 46 15.54 16.45 -13.60
N ARG A 47 14.25 16.38 -13.99
CA ARG A 47 13.16 17.20 -13.42
C ARG A 47 12.56 16.62 -12.15
N TYR A 48 13.01 15.44 -11.70
CA TYR A 48 12.43 14.73 -10.56
C TYR A 48 13.38 14.66 -9.38
N TRP A 49 12.82 14.77 -8.18
CA TRP A 49 13.42 14.25 -6.97
C TRP A 49 13.15 12.76 -6.88
N ILE A 50 14.14 12.02 -6.41
CA ILE A 50 14.11 10.57 -6.39
C ILE A 50 14.33 10.11 -4.96
N SER A 51 13.52 9.14 -4.53
CA SER A 51 13.68 8.47 -3.24
C SER A 51 13.52 6.97 -3.37
N GLU A 52 13.93 6.23 -2.36
CA GLU A 52 13.60 4.82 -2.28
C GLU A 52 12.10 4.63 -2.08
N LYS A 53 11.52 3.70 -2.82
CA LYS A 53 10.16 3.24 -2.55
C LYS A 53 10.22 2.28 -1.36
N LEU A 54 9.82 2.77 -0.21
CA LEU A 54 9.79 1.97 1.00
C LEU A 54 8.68 0.92 0.94
N ASP A 55 8.99 -0.29 1.37
CA ASP A 55 8.02 -1.38 1.54
C ASP A 55 7.52 -1.36 2.98
N GLY A 56 6.53 -0.52 3.23
CA GLY A 56 5.96 -0.27 4.54
C GLY A 56 4.44 -0.14 4.51
N VAL A 57 3.89 0.55 5.49
CA VAL A 57 2.46 0.84 5.60
C VAL A 57 2.25 2.34 5.59
N ARG A 58 1.70 2.86 4.47
CA ARG A 58 1.38 4.29 4.37
C ARG A 58 0.41 4.70 5.46
N ALA A 59 0.78 5.76 6.16
CA ALA A 59 -0.04 6.39 7.18
C ALA A 59 -0.04 7.91 6.99
N VAL A 60 -1.17 8.54 7.31
CA VAL A 60 -1.33 9.99 7.27
C VAL A 60 -1.71 10.47 8.65
N TRP A 61 -0.99 11.46 9.10
CA TRP A 61 -1.29 12.24 10.29
C TRP A 61 -2.03 13.51 9.88
N ASP A 62 -3.21 13.76 10.42
CA ASP A 62 -4.03 14.93 10.12
C ASP A 62 -3.84 16.09 11.12
N GLY A 63 -2.83 15.99 11.98
CA GLY A 63 -2.59 16.90 13.10
C GLY A 63 -3.22 16.43 14.42
N LYS A 64 -4.01 15.36 14.40
CA LYS A 64 -4.72 14.80 15.59
C LYS A 64 -4.78 13.28 15.61
N THR A 65 -4.92 12.66 14.45
CA THR A 65 -5.12 11.21 14.33
C THR A 65 -4.23 10.65 13.22
N LEU A 66 -3.50 9.60 13.54
CA LEU A 66 -2.75 8.82 12.56
C LEU A 66 -3.69 7.79 11.92
N ARG A 67 -3.80 7.81 10.58
CA ARG A 67 -4.73 6.96 9.83
C ARG A 67 -4.02 6.15 8.76
N PHE A 68 -4.46 4.93 8.56
CA PHE A 68 -4.13 4.16 7.37
C PHE A 68 -4.73 4.80 6.11
N ARG A 69 -4.23 4.39 4.97
CA ARG A 69 -4.79 4.76 3.66
C ARG A 69 -6.30 4.46 3.53
N SER A 70 -6.81 3.48 4.24
CA SER A 70 -8.24 3.16 4.29
C SER A 70 -9.09 4.19 5.03
N GLY A 71 -8.47 5.13 5.75
CA GLY A 71 -9.14 6.08 6.66
C GLY A 71 -9.26 5.55 8.10
N ASN A 72 -9.06 4.26 8.33
CA ASN A 72 -9.11 3.70 9.68
C ASN A 72 -7.96 4.23 10.54
N PRO A 73 -8.17 4.51 11.84
CA PRO A 73 -7.11 4.88 12.75
C PRO A 73 -6.04 3.78 12.83
N VAL A 74 -4.78 4.20 12.93
CA VAL A 74 -3.66 3.31 13.27
C VAL A 74 -3.69 3.13 14.79
N PRO A 75 -3.77 1.90 15.31
CA PRO A 75 -3.69 1.64 16.75
C PRO A 75 -2.23 1.80 17.23
N ALA A 76 -1.74 3.04 17.22
CA ALA A 76 -0.39 3.39 17.66
C ALA A 76 -0.36 3.65 19.17
N PRO A 77 0.77 3.42 19.86
CA PRO A 77 0.93 3.82 21.26
C PRO A 77 0.78 5.34 21.42
N GLN A 78 0.25 5.77 22.55
CA GLN A 78 0.01 7.18 22.83
C GLN A 78 1.30 8.03 22.72
N TRP A 79 2.42 7.54 23.23
CA TRP A 79 3.72 8.23 23.15
C TRP A 79 4.18 8.47 21.70
N PHE A 80 3.75 7.62 20.75
CA PHE A 80 4.11 7.77 19.33
C PHE A 80 3.34 8.91 18.67
N VAL A 81 2.07 9.10 19.00
CA VAL A 81 1.21 10.10 18.38
C VAL A 81 1.18 11.45 19.10
N ASP A 82 1.28 11.49 20.44
CA ASP A 82 1.19 12.73 21.22
C ASP A 82 2.33 13.71 20.94
N THR A 83 3.44 13.22 20.46
CA THR A 83 4.64 14.04 20.20
C THR A 83 4.76 14.43 18.71
N LEU A 84 3.83 13.99 17.86
CA LEU A 84 3.82 14.38 16.45
C LEU A 84 3.53 15.89 16.28
N PRO A 85 4.12 16.54 15.25
CA PRO A 85 3.82 17.93 14.93
C PRO A 85 2.33 18.18 14.69
N GLY A 86 1.84 19.37 14.99
CA GLY A 86 0.42 19.74 14.81
C GLY A 86 -0.04 19.88 13.36
N GLN A 87 0.87 19.82 12.39
CA GLN A 87 0.58 19.92 10.97
C GLN A 87 0.40 18.54 10.32
N PRO A 88 -0.35 18.43 9.21
CA PRO A 88 -0.51 17.19 8.49
C PRO A 88 0.82 16.63 7.96
N LEU A 89 0.99 15.31 8.05
CA LEU A 89 2.15 14.57 7.55
C LEU A 89 1.67 13.35 6.76
N ASP A 90 2.33 13.06 5.64
CA ASP A 90 2.10 11.85 4.87
C ASP A 90 3.41 11.07 4.74
N GLY A 91 3.41 9.83 5.15
CA GLY A 91 4.62 9.03 5.23
C GLY A 91 4.37 7.54 5.25
N GLU A 92 5.46 6.82 5.37
CA GLU A 92 5.46 5.37 5.48
C GLU A 92 5.87 4.95 6.90
N LEU A 93 5.03 4.20 7.58
CA LEU A 93 5.47 3.43 8.74
C LEU A 93 6.41 2.33 8.22
N TRP A 94 7.62 2.25 8.75
CA TRP A 94 8.66 1.40 8.20
C TRP A 94 9.54 0.78 9.28
N LEU A 95 9.92 -0.47 9.06
CA LEU A 95 10.74 -1.26 10.00
C LEU A 95 12.12 -1.65 9.42
N GLY A 96 12.35 -1.29 8.16
CA GLY A 96 13.52 -1.72 7.37
C GLY A 96 13.10 -2.59 6.19
N ARG A 97 14.05 -2.79 5.25
CA ARG A 97 13.83 -3.62 4.06
C ARG A 97 13.50 -5.05 4.43
N GLY A 98 12.63 -5.69 3.65
CA GLY A 98 12.22 -7.09 3.86
C GLY A 98 11.43 -7.33 5.16
N SER A 99 10.86 -6.28 5.78
CA SER A 99 10.19 -6.38 7.07
C SER A 99 8.69 -6.08 7.01
N PHE A 100 8.10 -6.03 5.81
CA PHE A 100 6.70 -5.64 5.61
C PHE A 100 5.71 -6.47 6.43
N ASP A 101 5.83 -7.80 6.42
CA ASP A 101 4.87 -8.67 7.11
C ASP A 101 4.92 -8.47 8.63
N ARG A 102 6.13 -8.34 9.18
CA ARG A 102 6.33 -8.03 10.59
C ARG A 102 5.77 -6.65 10.94
N LEU A 103 6.09 -5.65 10.15
CA LEU A 103 5.55 -4.30 10.33
C LEU A 103 4.03 -4.30 10.27
N SER A 104 3.45 -4.95 9.26
CA SER A 104 2.00 -5.03 9.08
C SER A 104 1.30 -5.68 10.28
N ALA A 105 1.90 -6.70 10.89
CA ALA A 105 1.40 -7.33 12.11
C ALA A 105 1.47 -6.38 13.32
N ILE A 106 2.55 -5.62 13.46
CA ILE A 106 2.74 -4.64 14.55
C ILE A 106 1.69 -3.54 14.48
N VAL A 107 1.60 -2.85 13.33
CA VAL A 107 0.79 -1.63 13.21
C VAL A 107 -0.72 -1.88 13.12
N ARG A 108 -1.15 -3.12 12.85
CA ARG A 108 -2.58 -3.51 12.80
C ARG A 108 -3.09 -4.13 14.09
N ARG A 109 -2.23 -4.45 15.04
CA ARG A 109 -2.63 -5.02 16.33
C ARG A 109 -3.37 -3.98 17.15
N GLN A 110 -4.61 -4.30 17.61
CA GLN A 110 -5.47 -3.37 18.33
C GLN A 110 -4.87 -2.92 19.68
N ALA A 111 -4.19 -3.79 20.39
CA ALA A 111 -3.40 -3.44 21.56
C ALA A 111 -1.93 -3.31 21.13
N PRO A 112 -1.41 -2.09 20.95
CA PRO A 112 -0.04 -1.89 20.49
C PRO A 112 0.97 -2.38 21.52
N ASP A 113 2.07 -2.96 21.01
CA ASP A 113 3.20 -3.36 21.84
C ASP A 113 4.28 -2.27 21.77
N ASP A 114 4.57 -1.63 22.90
CA ASP A 114 5.53 -0.53 22.98
C ASP A 114 6.94 -0.93 22.54
N ILE A 115 7.38 -2.16 22.86
CA ILE A 115 8.73 -2.63 22.52
C ILE A 115 8.86 -2.78 21.00
N GLU A 116 7.86 -3.33 20.35
CA GLU A 116 7.84 -3.47 18.90
C GLU A 116 7.73 -2.10 18.21
N TRP A 117 6.87 -1.20 18.72
CA TRP A 117 6.68 0.14 18.18
C TRP A 117 7.93 1.04 18.29
N ARG A 118 8.81 0.86 19.28
CA ARG A 118 10.10 1.58 19.36
C ARG A 118 11.02 1.32 18.17
N ARG A 119 10.77 0.29 17.39
CA ARG A 119 11.53 -0.06 16.18
C ARG A 119 10.90 0.53 14.90
N VAL A 120 9.63 0.95 14.97
CA VAL A 120 8.91 1.53 13.83
C VAL A 120 9.37 2.97 13.63
N ARG A 121 9.68 3.33 12.39
CA ARG A 121 9.94 4.71 11.95
C ARG A 121 8.76 5.22 11.16
N TYR A 122 8.47 6.50 11.28
CA TYR A 122 7.52 7.21 10.44
C TYR A 122 8.32 8.06 9.47
N MET A 123 8.42 7.59 8.23
CA MET A 123 9.25 8.13 7.16
C MET A 123 8.43 9.11 6.32
N ILE A 124 8.61 10.41 6.54
CA ILE A 124 7.81 11.46 5.90
C ILE A 124 8.32 11.74 4.49
N PHE A 125 7.43 11.70 3.51
CA PHE A 125 7.73 11.96 2.11
C PHE A 125 6.88 13.08 1.51
N GLU A 126 5.81 13.55 2.21
CA GLU A 126 4.96 14.63 1.74
C GLU A 126 4.31 15.39 2.91
N LEU A 127 3.98 16.66 2.67
CA LEU A 127 3.18 17.50 3.55
C LEU A 127 1.86 17.83 2.84
N PRO A 128 0.75 17.19 3.21
CA PRO A 128 -0.55 17.48 2.63
C PRO A 128 -0.90 18.99 2.72
N ASP A 129 -1.39 19.54 1.62
CA ASP A 129 -1.85 20.92 1.49
C ASP A 129 -0.77 22.02 1.76
N ALA A 130 0.50 21.64 1.95
CA ALA A 130 1.56 22.61 2.11
C ALA A 130 1.83 23.35 0.79
N PRO A 131 2.03 24.69 0.85
CA PRO A 131 2.26 25.50 -0.35
C PRO A 131 3.64 25.26 -0.96
N GLY A 132 3.78 25.71 -2.20
CA GLY A 132 5.03 25.69 -2.93
C GLY A 132 5.20 24.43 -3.79
N SER A 133 6.37 24.33 -4.40
CA SER A 133 6.81 23.19 -5.19
C SER A 133 7.17 21.99 -4.30
N PHE A 134 7.33 20.81 -4.89
CA PHE A 134 7.84 19.67 -4.12
C PHE A 134 9.26 19.93 -3.57
N SER A 135 10.08 20.68 -4.30
CA SER A 135 11.38 21.11 -3.80
C SER A 135 11.28 21.92 -2.50
N ASP A 136 10.33 22.85 -2.42
CA ASP A 136 10.09 23.65 -1.22
C ASP A 136 9.57 22.78 -0.08
N ARG A 137 8.68 21.83 -0.38
CA ARG A 137 8.13 20.89 0.63
C ARG A 137 9.17 19.93 1.18
N ILE A 138 10.20 19.54 0.41
CA ILE A 138 11.34 18.77 0.92
C ILE A 138 12.06 19.54 2.04
N GLU A 139 12.32 20.83 1.85
CA GLU A 139 12.98 21.64 2.88
C GLU A 139 12.06 21.83 4.11
N GLN A 140 10.76 21.98 3.89
CA GLN A 140 9.77 22.01 4.97
C GLN A 140 9.74 20.68 5.74
N ILE A 141 9.74 19.53 5.06
CA ILE A 141 9.79 18.19 5.69
C ILE A 141 11.05 18.08 6.57
N LYS A 142 12.21 18.46 6.05
CA LYS A 142 13.47 18.44 6.81
C LYS A 142 13.38 19.34 8.05
N ALA A 143 12.85 20.54 7.91
CA ALA A 143 12.68 21.47 9.03
C ALA A 143 11.75 20.91 10.10
N VAL A 144 10.60 20.36 9.71
CA VAL A 144 9.61 19.77 10.62
C VAL A 144 10.20 18.59 11.38
N THR A 145 10.85 17.67 10.69
CA THR A 145 11.44 16.48 11.33
C THR A 145 12.61 16.84 12.24
N ALA A 146 13.42 17.84 11.86
CA ALA A 146 14.50 18.35 12.70
C ALA A 146 13.99 19.06 13.96
N THR A 147 12.96 19.91 13.82
CA THR A 147 12.34 20.62 14.95
C THR A 147 11.67 19.66 15.91
N ALA A 148 10.97 18.63 15.42
CA ALA A 148 10.36 17.62 16.25
C ALA A 148 11.40 16.81 17.06
N ASN A 149 12.59 16.63 16.50
CA ASN A 149 13.72 15.94 17.12
C ASN A 149 13.36 14.56 17.71
N LEU A 150 12.53 13.82 16.97
CA LEU A 150 12.06 12.48 17.35
C LEU A 150 12.85 11.43 16.57
N PRO A 151 13.52 10.47 17.21
CA PRO A 151 14.39 9.52 16.49
C PRO A 151 13.64 8.61 15.51
N TRP A 152 12.35 8.44 15.71
CA TRP A 152 11.48 7.63 14.86
C TRP A 152 10.72 8.43 13.79
N LEU A 153 10.70 9.78 13.84
CA LEU A 153 10.13 10.65 12.82
C LEU A 153 11.25 11.16 11.90
N GLN A 154 11.28 10.72 10.66
CA GLN A 154 12.39 10.99 9.77
C GLN A 154 11.89 11.43 8.38
N ALA A 155 12.62 12.33 7.74
CA ALA A 155 12.40 12.66 6.33
C ALA A 155 12.91 11.50 5.45
N VAL A 156 12.13 11.12 4.43
CA VAL A 156 12.63 10.19 3.40
C VAL A 156 13.75 10.89 2.64
N PRO A 157 14.95 10.29 2.53
CA PRO A 157 16.06 10.86 1.78
C PRO A 157 15.68 11.08 0.30
N GLN A 158 15.89 12.30 -0.19
CA GLN A 158 15.64 12.69 -1.58
C GLN A 158 16.97 13.01 -2.27
N PHE A 159 17.12 12.62 -3.52
CA PHE A 159 18.31 12.90 -4.33
C PHE A 159 17.93 13.20 -5.78
N ARG A 160 18.88 13.77 -6.54
CA ARG A 160 18.70 14.06 -7.97
C ARG A 160 19.58 13.14 -8.80
N LEU A 161 19.11 12.76 -9.98
CA LEU A 161 19.89 12.01 -10.96
C LEU A 161 19.81 12.72 -12.31
N PRO A 162 20.90 12.71 -13.09
CA PRO A 162 20.97 13.47 -14.33
C PRO A 162 20.17 12.85 -15.48
N ASP A 163 20.05 11.53 -15.49
CA ASP A 163 19.54 10.80 -16.66
C ASP A 163 18.94 9.42 -16.31
N THR A 164 18.34 8.81 -17.32
CA THR A 164 17.73 7.48 -17.22
C THR A 164 18.74 6.37 -16.93
N ALA A 165 20.00 6.47 -17.43
CA ALA A 165 21.02 5.46 -17.18
C ALA A 165 21.41 5.41 -15.70
N SER A 166 21.60 6.58 -15.08
CA SER A 166 21.82 6.77 -13.64
C SER A 166 20.65 6.28 -12.81
N LEU A 167 19.42 6.56 -13.25
CA LEU A 167 18.19 6.08 -12.61
C LEU A 167 18.12 4.54 -12.61
N GLN A 168 18.38 3.91 -13.74
CA GLN A 168 18.38 2.44 -13.85
C GLN A 168 19.50 1.80 -13.02
N LYS A 169 20.68 2.43 -12.98
CA LYS A 169 21.77 1.99 -12.07
C LYS A 169 21.32 2.04 -10.61
N LYS A 170 20.74 3.17 -10.19
CA LYS A 170 20.24 3.34 -8.81
C LYS A 170 19.16 2.34 -8.46
N LEU A 171 18.22 2.06 -9.40
CA LEU A 171 17.20 1.04 -9.21
C LEU A 171 17.83 -0.34 -8.95
N ARG A 172 18.80 -0.74 -9.79
CA ARG A 172 19.48 -2.04 -9.59
C ARG A 172 20.18 -2.12 -8.24
N ASP A 173 20.82 -1.04 -7.80
CA ASP A 173 21.51 -0.98 -6.51
C ASP A 173 20.55 -1.11 -5.34
N ILE A 174 19.41 -0.40 -5.37
CA ILE A 174 18.36 -0.49 -4.36
C ILE A 174 17.80 -1.92 -4.28
N VAL A 175 17.46 -2.51 -5.44
CA VAL A 175 16.87 -3.85 -5.51
C VAL A 175 17.86 -4.92 -5.05
N ARG A 176 19.13 -4.82 -5.45
CA ARG A 176 20.18 -5.74 -5.01
C ARG A 176 20.35 -5.75 -3.49
N ASN A 177 20.11 -4.60 -2.86
CA ASN A 177 20.16 -4.44 -1.41
C ASN A 177 18.80 -4.67 -0.73
N GLY A 178 17.85 -5.34 -1.40
CA GLY A 178 16.56 -5.73 -0.82
C GLY A 178 15.50 -4.64 -0.76
N GLY A 179 15.70 -3.49 -1.45
CA GLY A 179 14.69 -2.45 -1.56
C GLY A 179 13.68 -2.75 -2.67
N GLU A 180 12.47 -2.18 -2.60
CA GLU A 180 11.36 -2.44 -3.53
C GLU A 180 11.55 -1.72 -4.88
N GLY A 181 12.13 -0.51 -4.87
CA GLY A 181 12.26 0.32 -6.06
C GLY A 181 12.48 1.79 -5.74
N LEU A 182 12.05 2.64 -6.65
CA LEU A 182 12.21 4.10 -6.54
C LEU A 182 10.87 4.82 -6.71
N MET A 183 10.77 5.97 -6.08
CA MET A 183 9.74 6.99 -6.32
C MET A 183 10.40 8.18 -7.00
N LEU A 184 9.71 8.77 -7.95
CA LEU A 184 10.13 9.99 -8.64
C LEU A 184 9.03 11.02 -8.45
N HIS A 185 9.35 12.16 -7.82
CA HIS A 185 8.41 13.25 -7.62
C HIS A 185 8.91 14.48 -8.36
N ARG A 186 8.06 15.05 -9.23
CA ARG A 186 8.44 16.20 -10.05
C ARG A 186 8.76 17.40 -9.16
N ALA A 187 9.94 17.98 -9.37
CA ALA A 187 10.52 18.99 -8.47
C ALA A 187 9.68 20.27 -8.35
N ASP A 188 9.04 20.69 -9.44
CA ASP A 188 8.22 21.88 -9.56
C ASP A 188 6.72 21.66 -9.23
N ALA A 189 6.31 20.43 -8.89
CA ALA A 189 4.91 20.11 -8.68
C ALA A 189 4.37 20.72 -7.39
N ALA A 190 3.23 21.40 -7.49
CA ALA A 190 2.41 21.72 -6.33
C ALA A 190 1.81 20.43 -5.72
N TYR A 191 1.35 20.52 -4.46
CA TYR A 191 0.60 19.39 -3.88
C TYR A 191 -0.76 19.25 -4.58
N GLU A 192 -1.09 18.03 -4.95
CA GLU A 192 -2.41 17.69 -5.51
C GLU A 192 -2.83 16.30 -5.05
N THR A 193 -4.12 16.04 -4.98
CA THR A 193 -4.66 14.73 -4.62
C THR A 193 -5.03 13.92 -5.85
N GLY A 194 -5.14 12.61 -5.68
CA GLY A 194 -5.46 11.71 -6.79
C GLY A 194 -4.24 11.18 -7.52
N ARG A 195 -4.48 10.53 -8.65
CA ARG A 195 -3.40 9.94 -9.46
C ARG A 195 -2.84 10.99 -10.40
N SER A 196 -1.54 11.21 -10.30
CA SER A 196 -0.85 12.26 -11.05
C SER A 196 0.48 11.78 -11.60
N SER A 197 0.84 12.28 -12.78
CA SER A 197 2.17 12.11 -13.37
C SER A 197 3.27 12.90 -12.64
N ALA A 198 2.89 13.76 -11.69
CA ALA A 198 3.84 14.44 -10.82
C ALA A 198 4.57 13.45 -9.89
N LEU A 199 3.93 12.32 -9.56
CA LEU A 199 4.53 11.26 -8.75
C LEU A 199 4.52 9.95 -9.53
N LEU A 200 5.71 9.36 -9.70
CA LEU A 200 5.89 8.11 -10.43
C LEU A 200 6.53 7.05 -9.53
N LYS A 201 6.18 5.79 -9.76
CA LYS A 201 6.82 4.64 -9.11
C LYS A 201 7.55 3.78 -10.13
N LEU A 202 8.80 3.47 -9.86
CA LEU A 202 9.66 2.62 -10.66
C LEU A 202 10.08 1.40 -9.82
N THR A 203 9.54 0.24 -10.17
CA THR A 203 9.88 -1.04 -9.54
C THR A 203 10.35 -2.02 -10.60
N PRO A 204 11.30 -2.91 -10.30
CA PRO A 204 11.78 -3.87 -11.26
C PRO A 204 10.67 -4.82 -11.71
N TRP A 205 10.86 -5.38 -12.89
CA TRP A 205 10.19 -6.59 -13.29
C TRP A 205 11.17 -7.75 -13.12
N LEU A 206 10.72 -8.84 -12.57
CA LEU A 206 11.43 -10.10 -12.47
C LEU A 206 10.79 -11.06 -13.48
N ASP A 207 11.60 -11.75 -14.24
CA ASP A 207 11.15 -12.76 -15.19
C ASP A 207 11.47 -14.15 -14.62
N ALA A 208 10.56 -15.08 -14.76
CA ALA A 208 10.75 -16.47 -14.40
C ALA A 208 9.97 -17.38 -15.36
N GLU A 209 10.11 -18.69 -15.16
CA GLU A 209 9.51 -19.69 -16.01
C GLU A 209 8.66 -20.65 -15.19
N ALA A 210 7.55 -21.08 -15.81
CA ALA A 210 6.67 -22.07 -15.26
C ALA A 210 6.01 -22.86 -16.40
N THR A 211 5.57 -24.08 -16.10
CA THR A 211 4.92 -24.96 -17.06
C THR A 211 3.39 -24.80 -16.99
N VAL A 212 2.73 -24.77 -18.13
CA VAL A 212 1.27 -24.82 -18.21
C VAL A 212 0.81 -26.21 -17.79
N VAL A 213 -0.04 -26.29 -16.75
CA VAL A 213 -0.59 -27.58 -16.28
C VAL A 213 -2.10 -27.71 -16.49
N ALA A 214 -2.79 -26.58 -16.71
CA ALA A 214 -4.21 -26.58 -17.08
C ALA A 214 -4.62 -25.25 -17.69
N HIS A 215 -5.78 -25.21 -18.35
CA HIS A 215 -6.47 -24.01 -18.80
C HIS A 215 -7.66 -23.75 -17.88
N LEU A 216 -7.74 -22.57 -17.29
CA LEU A 216 -8.84 -22.15 -16.43
C LEU A 216 -9.88 -21.41 -17.28
N PRO A 217 -11.17 -21.70 -17.13
CA PRO A 217 -12.23 -21.08 -17.95
C PRO A 217 -12.34 -19.58 -17.67
N GLY A 218 -12.62 -18.83 -18.72
CA GLY A 218 -12.89 -17.40 -18.63
C GLY A 218 -14.30 -17.10 -18.11
N LYS A 219 -14.45 -15.89 -17.53
CA LYS A 219 -15.75 -15.37 -17.06
C LYS A 219 -16.04 -14.03 -17.71
N GLY A 220 -17.32 -13.63 -17.72
CA GLY A 220 -17.76 -12.36 -18.29
C GLY A 220 -17.40 -12.28 -19.78
N LYS A 221 -16.68 -11.24 -20.20
CA LYS A 221 -16.26 -11.05 -21.61
C LYS A 221 -15.35 -12.14 -22.16
N TYR A 222 -14.81 -13.01 -21.31
CA TYR A 222 -13.95 -14.13 -21.68
C TYR A 222 -14.67 -15.48 -21.58
N ALA A 223 -16.00 -15.50 -21.43
CA ALA A 223 -16.78 -16.74 -21.44
C ALA A 223 -16.55 -17.51 -22.76
N GLY A 224 -16.33 -18.82 -22.69
CA GLY A 224 -15.98 -19.65 -23.85
C GLY A 224 -14.49 -19.58 -24.28
N MET A 225 -13.67 -18.83 -23.59
CA MET A 225 -12.22 -18.74 -23.82
C MET A 225 -11.44 -19.07 -22.54
N THR A 226 -10.12 -19.20 -22.66
CA THR A 226 -9.23 -19.34 -21.50
C THR A 226 -9.17 -18.05 -20.69
N GLY A 227 -9.59 -18.09 -19.43
CA GLY A 227 -9.49 -16.99 -18.48
C GLY A 227 -8.06 -16.78 -17.95
N ALA A 228 -7.40 -17.90 -17.61
CA ALA A 228 -6.02 -17.93 -17.17
C ALA A 228 -5.38 -19.28 -17.48
N LEU A 229 -4.06 -19.32 -17.54
CA LEU A 229 -3.27 -20.54 -17.54
C LEU A 229 -2.99 -20.93 -16.07
N GLN A 230 -3.23 -22.20 -15.69
CA GLN A 230 -2.72 -22.74 -14.45
C GLN A 230 -1.25 -23.09 -14.67
N MET A 231 -0.38 -22.41 -13.97
CA MET A 231 1.08 -22.55 -14.07
C MET A 231 1.62 -23.38 -12.92
N GLU A 232 2.64 -24.18 -13.17
CA GLU A 232 3.43 -24.90 -12.16
C GLU A 232 4.87 -24.43 -12.21
N MET A 233 5.36 -23.94 -11.08
CA MET A 233 6.76 -23.52 -10.90
C MET A 233 7.69 -24.73 -10.78
N PRO A 234 9.01 -24.56 -10.94
CA PRO A 234 9.98 -25.66 -10.80
C PRO A 234 9.93 -26.38 -9.44
N ASP A 235 9.45 -25.73 -8.40
CA ASP A 235 9.30 -26.28 -7.05
C ASP A 235 7.92 -26.93 -6.79
N GLY A 236 7.10 -27.07 -7.85
CA GLY A 236 5.76 -27.70 -7.79
C GLY A 236 4.64 -26.78 -7.33
N ARG A 237 4.91 -25.55 -6.91
CA ARG A 237 3.86 -24.59 -6.54
C ARG A 237 3.12 -24.10 -7.78
N ARG A 238 1.81 -23.84 -7.61
CA ARG A 238 0.92 -23.48 -8.73
C ARG A 238 0.28 -22.12 -8.53
N PHE A 239 0.15 -21.36 -9.63
CA PHE A 239 -0.53 -20.07 -9.66
C PHE A 239 -1.31 -19.87 -10.97
N ALA A 240 -2.28 -18.95 -10.98
CA ALA A 240 -3.04 -18.62 -12.17
C ALA A 240 -2.38 -17.41 -12.90
N LEU A 241 -2.15 -17.55 -14.19
CA LEU A 241 -1.58 -16.52 -15.07
C LEU A 241 -2.64 -16.06 -16.07
N GLY A 242 -3.39 -15.02 -15.70
CA GLY A 242 -4.46 -14.46 -16.54
C GLY A 242 -4.10 -13.13 -17.21
N SER A 243 -3.14 -12.38 -16.62
CA SER A 243 -2.69 -11.11 -17.15
C SER A 243 -1.72 -11.30 -18.30
N GLY A 244 -1.79 -10.42 -19.32
CA GLY A 244 -0.88 -10.45 -20.48
C GLY A 244 -1.32 -11.40 -21.60
N LEU A 245 -2.36 -12.19 -21.40
CA LEU A 245 -2.94 -13.00 -22.48
C LEU A 245 -3.77 -12.13 -23.41
N SER A 246 -3.42 -12.11 -24.70
CA SER A 246 -4.24 -11.51 -25.75
C SER A 246 -5.49 -12.35 -26.00
N ASP A 247 -6.49 -11.77 -26.65
CA ASP A 247 -7.71 -12.51 -27.03
C ASP A 247 -7.41 -13.69 -27.98
N ALA A 248 -6.38 -13.58 -28.80
CA ALA A 248 -5.91 -14.69 -29.64
C ALA A 248 -5.35 -15.83 -28.80
N LEU A 249 -4.51 -15.53 -27.79
CA LEU A 249 -3.98 -16.51 -26.86
C LEU A 249 -5.06 -17.13 -25.95
N ARG A 250 -6.13 -16.39 -25.68
CA ARG A 250 -7.27 -16.93 -24.92
C ARG A 250 -8.09 -17.92 -25.73
N ARG A 251 -8.22 -17.69 -27.03
CA ARG A 251 -8.91 -18.63 -27.95
C ARG A 251 -8.06 -19.85 -28.26
N ASN A 252 -6.75 -19.66 -28.45
CA ASN A 252 -5.78 -20.71 -28.71
C ASN A 252 -4.64 -20.65 -27.70
N PRO A 253 -4.88 -21.15 -26.46
CA PRO A 253 -3.87 -21.07 -25.41
C PRO A 253 -2.70 -22.00 -25.67
N PRO A 254 -1.50 -21.69 -25.18
CA PRO A 254 -0.37 -22.61 -25.21
C PRO A 254 -0.76 -23.95 -24.60
N PRO A 255 -0.43 -25.09 -25.26
CA PRO A 255 -0.78 -26.44 -24.78
C PRO A 255 -0.27 -26.71 -23.35
N VAL A 256 -0.93 -27.61 -22.64
CA VAL A 256 -0.43 -28.17 -21.38
C VAL A 256 0.96 -28.80 -21.62
N GLY A 257 1.89 -28.60 -20.72
CA GLY A 257 3.31 -28.97 -20.84
C GLY A 257 4.19 -27.88 -21.48
N THR A 258 3.60 -26.77 -21.97
CA THR A 258 4.37 -25.67 -22.55
C THR A 258 5.06 -24.86 -21.45
N LEU A 259 6.37 -24.56 -21.62
CA LEU A 259 7.12 -23.68 -20.75
C LEU A 259 6.85 -22.22 -21.17
N ILE A 260 6.44 -21.40 -20.21
CA ILE A 260 6.11 -20.00 -20.40
C ILE A 260 7.08 -19.13 -19.60
N THR A 261 7.67 -18.13 -20.24
CA THR A 261 8.30 -17.01 -19.53
C THR A 261 7.19 -16.04 -19.13
N TYR A 262 7.12 -15.77 -17.83
CA TYR A 262 6.24 -14.74 -17.25
C TYR A 262 7.08 -13.75 -16.46
N ARG A 263 6.56 -12.53 -16.29
CA ARG A 263 7.16 -11.52 -15.41
C ARG A 263 6.26 -11.24 -14.23
N TYR A 264 6.88 -10.88 -13.14
CA TYR A 264 6.20 -10.55 -11.90
C TYR A 264 6.94 -9.42 -11.17
N ARG A 265 6.36 -8.89 -10.09
CA ARG A 265 6.96 -7.78 -9.35
C ARG A 265 7.83 -8.25 -8.19
N GLU A 266 7.32 -9.19 -7.43
CA GLU A 266 7.91 -9.70 -6.20
C GLU A 266 7.34 -11.08 -5.89
N LEU A 267 7.93 -11.78 -4.95
CA LEU A 267 7.36 -12.99 -4.39
C LEU A 267 6.61 -12.66 -3.09
N THR A 268 5.53 -13.39 -2.83
CA THR A 268 4.92 -13.40 -1.49
C THR A 268 5.84 -14.14 -0.52
N PRO A 269 5.65 -14.04 0.83
CA PRO A 269 6.40 -14.83 1.79
C PRO A 269 6.40 -16.33 1.50
N ASN A 270 5.30 -16.84 0.94
CA ASN A 270 5.17 -18.23 0.50
C ASN A 270 5.78 -18.47 -0.90
N GLY A 271 6.55 -17.52 -1.44
CA GLY A 271 7.25 -17.62 -2.72
C GLY A 271 6.34 -17.60 -3.95
N MET A 272 5.10 -17.13 -3.84
CA MET A 272 4.18 -17.00 -4.98
C MET A 272 4.41 -15.68 -5.71
N PRO A 273 4.39 -15.64 -7.07
CA PRO A 273 4.57 -14.40 -7.82
C PRO A 273 3.40 -13.44 -7.63
N ARG A 274 3.70 -12.19 -7.27
CA ARG A 274 2.71 -11.11 -7.23
C ARG A 274 2.58 -10.45 -8.60
N PHE A 275 1.34 -10.27 -9.05
CA PHE A 275 0.98 -9.67 -10.33
C PHE A 275 1.65 -10.33 -11.53
N PRO A 276 1.64 -11.67 -11.63
CA PRO A 276 2.26 -12.37 -12.74
C PRO A 276 1.59 -11.99 -14.06
N ARG A 277 2.41 -11.82 -15.11
CA ARG A 277 1.98 -11.46 -16.44
C ARG A 277 2.68 -12.31 -17.48
N TYR A 278 1.93 -12.88 -18.41
CA TYR A 278 2.46 -13.61 -19.56
C TYR A 278 3.39 -12.72 -20.40
N LEU A 279 4.52 -13.26 -20.83
CA LEU A 279 5.42 -12.64 -21.78
C LEU A 279 5.45 -13.39 -23.10
N ARG A 280 5.85 -14.64 -23.08
CA ARG A 280 6.01 -15.49 -24.27
C ARG A 280 6.06 -16.96 -23.90
N VAL A 281 5.83 -17.80 -24.91
CA VAL A 281 6.26 -19.19 -24.87
C VAL A 281 7.80 -19.19 -24.87
N ARG A 282 8.42 -20.03 -24.08
CA ARG A 282 9.86 -20.27 -24.15
C ARG A 282 10.13 -21.35 -25.18
N ASP A 283 10.89 -21.01 -26.22
CA ASP A 283 11.38 -22.01 -27.16
C ASP A 283 12.31 -22.97 -26.41
N LYS A 284 12.11 -24.26 -26.60
CA LYS A 284 13.09 -25.27 -26.18
C LYS A 284 14.26 -25.14 -27.14
N LEU A 285 15.38 -24.63 -26.65
CA LEU A 285 16.67 -24.71 -27.35
C LEU A 285 17.11 -26.16 -27.47
#